data_b50802b72025b66d3198cd655c5a21a4
#
_entry.id   b50802b72025b66d3198cd655c5a21a4
#
_cell.length_a   1.000
_cell.length_b   1.000
_cell.length_c   1.000
_cell.angle_alpha   90.00
_cell.angle_beta   90.00
_cell.angle_gamma   90.00
#
_symmetry.space_group_name_H-M   'P 1'
#
loop_
_entity.id
_entity.type
_entity.pdbx_description
1 polymer ?
#
loop_
_entity_poly.entity_id
_entity_poly.type
_entity_poly.pdbx_seq_one_letter_code
_entity_poly.pdbx_strand_id
1 'polypeptide(L)'
;MKRMVVWFAGVGLAWGVSVAQAVYTQDFSKVDPGPLPDEFLVLDGQFAVKEDAGNRFVELPGAPLESFGFLFGPNSPANVEAGARILATKSGRKFPTFGLGLNGASGYRLQVVPAKDAVELLRGEVVVASAPFAWKSGSWTHLRLALRKVSDTEYRLEGTAWAAGTEAPQQPTLTFTDPKVQPAGKASVWGMPFSGTPIQFDDLTVTKLGGS
;
A
#
# COMPACT_ATOMS: atom_id res chain seq x y z
N MET A 1 31.28 62.53 -19.77
CA MET A 1 31.08 61.07 -20.04
C MET A 1 30.39 60.45 -18.85
N LYS A 2 29.06 60.23 -18.90
CA LYS A 2 28.30 59.57 -17.81
C LYS A 2 28.21 58.08 -18.11
N ARG A 3 28.79 57.23 -17.23
CA ARG A 3 28.67 55.78 -17.30
C ARG A 3 27.32 55.37 -16.70
N MET A 4 26.45 54.77 -17.48
CA MET A 4 25.21 54.19 -17.06
C MET A 4 25.45 52.76 -16.59
N VAL A 5 25.22 52.48 -15.30
CA VAL A 5 25.31 51.12 -14.71
C VAL A 5 23.92 50.51 -14.82
N VAL A 6 23.82 49.45 -15.62
CA VAL A 6 22.58 48.66 -15.75
C VAL A 6 22.68 47.51 -14.72
N TRP A 7 21.73 47.51 -13.77
CA TRP A 7 21.55 46.37 -12.84
C TRP A 7 20.63 45.35 -13.49
N PHE A 8 21.14 44.14 -13.73
CA PHE A 8 20.31 42.98 -14.05
C PHE A 8 19.81 42.38 -12.77
N ALA A 9 18.50 42.47 -12.47
CA ALA A 9 17.85 41.74 -11.43
C ALA A 9 17.59 40.30 -11.94
N GLY A 10 18.38 39.36 -11.50
CA GLY A 10 18.16 37.94 -11.78
C GLY A 10 16.94 37.46 -10.94
N VAL A 11 15.84 37.14 -11.61
CA VAL A 11 14.71 36.44 -10.99
C VAL A 11 15.08 34.96 -10.89
N GLY A 12 15.51 34.54 -9.71
CA GLY A 12 15.70 33.11 -9.39
C GLY A 12 14.35 32.42 -9.27
N LEU A 13 13.99 31.57 -10.24
CA LEU A 13 12.90 30.63 -10.07
C LEU A 13 13.35 29.57 -9.05
N ALA A 14 12.85 29.65 -7.82
CA ALA A 14 12.95 28.57 -6.85
C ALA A 14 12.02 27.44 -7.28
N TRP A 15 12.56 26.36 -7.81
CA TRP A 15 11.83 25.12 -8.05
C TRP A 15 11.59 24.47 -6.67
N GLY A 16 10.36 24.60 -6.18
CA GLY A 16 9.95 23.94 -4.95
C GLY A 16 9.93 22.41 -5.15
N VAL A 17 10.92 21.72 -4.63
CA VAL A 17 10.89 20.25 -4.53
C VAL A 17 9.83 19.90 -3.49
N SER A 18 8.67 19.42 -3.95
CA SER A 18 7.62 18.94 -3.06
C SER A 18 8.07 17.58 -2.48
N VAL A 19 8.38 17.58 -1.19
CA VAL A 19 8.86 16.38 -0.49
C VAL A 19 7.67 15.50 -0.10
N ALA A 20 7.79 14.18 -0.32
CA ALA A 20 6.82 13.21 0.19
C ALA A 20 6.80 13.25 1.72
N GLN A 21 5.60 13.33 2.33
CA GLN A 21 5.41 13.44 3.78
C GLN A 21 4.53 12.30 4.28
N ALA A 22 5.06 11.48 5.21
CA ALA A 22 4.26 10.50 5.91
C ALA A 22 3.18 11.24 6.75
N VAL A 23 1.92 10.88 6.53
CA VAL A 23 0.76 11.45 7.24
C VAL A 23 0.11 10.44 8.19
N TYR A 24 0.53 9.17 8.09
CA TYR A 24 0.13 8.09 8.98
C TYR A 24 1.21 7.00 9.00
N THR A 25 1.54 6.50 10.18
CA THR A 25 2.43 5.36 10.39
C THR A 25 1.94 4.54 11.57
N GLN A 26 1.92 3.22 11.43
CA GLN A 26 1.57 2.29 12.50
C GLN A 26 2.39 1.01 12.40
N ASP A 27 3.26 0.78 13.36
CA ASP A 27 4.13 -0.41 13.50
C ASP A 27 3.69 -1.33 14.65
N PHE A 28 2.57 -1.04 15.25
CA PHE A 28 1.96 -1.73 16.38
C PHE A 28 2.83 -1.89 17.65
N SER A 29 4.06 -1.38 17.66
CA SER A 29 5.00 -1.53 18.79
C SER A 29 4.45 -0.98 20.11
N LYS A 30 3.52 -0.02 20.04
CA LYS A 30 2.87 0.63 21.20
C LYS A 30 1.43 0.18 21.44
N VAL A 31 0.94 -0.77 20.67
CA VAL A 31 -0.42 -1.31 20.79
C VAL A 31 -0.37 -2.63 21.57
N ASP A 32 -1.15 -2.74 22.64
CA ASP A 32 -1.18 -3.97 23.41
C ASP A 32 -1.83 -5.12 22.62
N PRO A 33 -1.35 -6.37 22.77
CA PRO A 33 -1.99 -7.53 22.18
C PRO A 33 -3.46 -7.63 22.59
N GLY A 34 -4.32 -7.90 21.61
CA GLY A 34 -5.78 -7.93 21.81
C GLY A 34 -6.56 -7.55 20.57
N PRO A 35 -7.82 -7.15 20.72
CA PRO A 35 -8.63 -6.69 19.59
C PRO A 35 -7.97 -5.54 18.84
N LEU A 36 -8.26 -5.44 17.53
CA LEU A 36 -7.78 -4.32 16.72
C LEU A 36 -8.37 -3.00 17.26
N PRO A 37 -7.56 -1.93 17.46
CA PRO A 37 -8.06 -0.64 17.96
C PRO A 37 -9.17 -0.01 17.10
N ASP A 38 -10.05 0.78 17.72
CA ASP A 38 -11.22 1.40 17.08
C ASP A 38 -10.88 2.39 15.94
N GLU A 39 -9.63 2.85 15.83
CA GLU A 39 -9.18 3.70 14.71
C GLU A 39 -9.21 2.98 13.37
N PHE A 40 -9.17 1.65 13.38
CA PHE A 40 -9.27 0.78 12.22
C PHE A 40 -10.74 0.43 11.94
N LEU A 41 -11.16 0.61 10.70
CA LEU A 41 -12.48 0.19 10.29
C LEU A 41 -12.42 -1.20 9.69
N VAL A 42 -12.76 -2.21 10.48
CA VAL A 42 -12.86 -3.60 10.01
C VAL A 42 -14.04 -3.73 9.07
N LEU A 43 -13.78 -4.18 7.84
CA LEU A 43 -14.81 -4.44 6.83
C LEU A 43 -15.42 -5.83 7.05
N ASP A 44 -14.55 -6.81 7.28
CA ASP A 44 -14.88 -8.17 7.65
C ASP A 44 -13.63 -8.85 8.22
N GLY A 45 -13.80 -9.88 9.08
CA GLY A 45 -12.73 -10.67 9.67
C GLY A 45 -12.47 -10.39 11.15
N GLN A 46 -11.79 -11.33 11.77
CA GLN A 46 -11.42 -11.27 13.20
C GLN A 46 -9.94 -10.90 13.33
N PHE A 47 -9.63 -9.64 13.14
CA PHE A 47 -8.27 -9.13 13.30
C PHE A 47 -7.92 -8.90 14.76
N ALA A 48 -6.70 -9.26 15.15
CA ALA A 48 -6.19 -9.01 16.49
C ALA A 48 -4.70 -8.62 16.45
N VAL A 49 -4.29 -7.75 17.36
CA VAL A 49 -2.87 -7.47 17.59
C VAL A 49 -2.27 -8.67 18.32
N LYS A 50 -1.18 -9.19 17.80
CA LYS A 50 -0.39 -10.29 18.36
C LYS A 50 1.05 -9.85 18.55
N GLU A 51 1.77 -10.60 19.36
CA GLU A 51 3.21 -10.42 19.57
C GLU A 51 3.93 -11.75 19.38
N ASP A 52 5.00 -11.73 18.60
CA ASP A 52 5.91 -12.87 18.42
C ASP A 52 7.36 -12.36 18.31
N ALA A 53 8.26 -12.97 19.07
CA ALA A 53 9.69 -12.64 19.10
C ALA A 53 9.98 -11.12 19.29
N GLY A 54 9.12 -10.41 20.05
CA GLY A 54 9.25 -8.98 20.31
C GLY A 54 8.75 -8.05 19.19
N ASN A 55 8.19 -8.60 18.12
CA ASN A 55 7.48 -7.84 17.10
C ASN A 55 5.96 -7.92 17.32
N ARG A 56 5.27 -6.78 17.25
CA ARG A 56 3.81 -6.71 17.31
C ARG A 56 3.27 -6.43 15.91
N PHE A 57 2.20 -7.11 15.56
CA PHE A 57 1.56 -7.06 14.24
C PHE A 57 0.08 -7.36 14.37
N VAL A 58 -0.69 -7.03 13.34
CA VAL A 58 -2.09 -7.48 13.23
C VAL A 58 -2.13 -8.85 12.56
N GLU A 59 -2.86 -9.78 13.14
CA GLU A 59 -3.08 -11.11 12.60
C GLU A 59 -4.53 -11.31 12.16
N LEU A 60 -4.71 -11.82 10.95
CA LEU A 60 -5.94 -12.42 10.45
C LEU A 60 -5.81 -13.94 10.61
N PRO A 61 -6.71 -14.63 11.33
CA PRO A 61 -6.65 -16.08 11.48
C PRO A 61 -6.86 -16.82 10.14
N GLY A 62 -6.36 -18.04 10.04
CA GLY A 62 -6.45 -18.87 8.85
C GLY A 62 -7.84 -19.41 8.51
N ALA A 63 -8.87 -19.12 9.30
CA ALA A 63 -10.24 -19.55 9.10
C ALA A 63 -11.21 -18.45 9.58
N PRO A 64 -12.39 -18.29 8.92
CA PRO A 64 -12.85 -18.97 7.71
C PRO A 64 -12.03 -18.62 6.46
N LEU A 65 -12.22 -19.35 5.34
CA LEU A 65 -11.44 -19.19 4.08
C LEU A 65 -12.16 -18.22 3.14
N GLU A 66 -12.25 -16.96 3.52
CA GLU A 66 -12.93 -15.88 2.80
C GLU A 66 -11.98 -14.70 2.57
N SER A 67 -12.51 -13.61 2.02
CA SER A 67 -11.77 -12.35 1.83
C SER A 67 -12.07 -11.40 2.96
N PHE A 68 -11.05 -10.95 3.64
CA PHE A 68 -11.14 -10.07 4.81
C PHE A 68 -10.30 -8.84 4.63
N GLY A 69 -10.66 -7.75 5.30
CA GLY A 69 -9.88 -6.53 5.26
C GLY A 69 -10.31 -5.49 6.29
N PHE A 70 -9.42 -4.52 6.49
CA PHE A 70 -9.72 -3.33 7.27
C PHE A 70 -9.14 -2.07 6.62
N LEU A 71 -9.75 -0.93 6.95
CA LEU A 71 -9.31 0.38 6.49
C LEU A 71 -8.48 1.08 7.57
N PHE A 72 -7.47 1.86 7.14
CA PHE A 72 -6.60 2.60 8.03
C PHE A 72 -6.18 3.97 7.45
N GLY A 73 -5.65 4.82 8.29
CA GLY A 73 -5.15 6.14 7.92
C GLY A 73 -6.24 7.13 7.50
N PRO A 74 -5.87 8.29 6.98
CA PRO A 74 -6.81 9.34 6.56
C PRO A 74 -7.46 9.05 5.22
N ASN A 75 -8.63 9.67 4.97
CA ASN A 75 -9.20 9.73 3.62
C ASN A 75 -8.31 10.55 2.70
N SER A 76 -8.03 10.02 1.52
CA SER A 76 -7.19 10.68 0.52
C SER A 76 -7.79 10.53 -0.88
N PRO A 77 -7.88 11.62 -1.66
CA PRO A 77 -8.43 11.54 -3.03
C PRO A 77 -7.40 11.04 -4.04
N ALA A 78 -6.18 11.59 -3.99
CA ALA A 78 -5.06 11.28 -4.88
C ALA A 78 -3.75 11.85 -4.30
N ASN A 79 -2.64 11.70 -5.02
CA ASN A 79 -1.29 12.09 -4.60
C ASN A 79 -0.96 11.48 -3.22
N VAL A 80 -1.17 10.19 -3.12
CA VAL A 80 -1.02 9.40 -1.90
C VAL A 80 -0.35 8.08 -2.23
N GLU A 81 0.47 7.59 -1.31
CA GLU A 81 1.04 6.25 -1.33
C GLU A 81 0.69 5.55 -0.02
N ALA A 82 0.18 4.35 -0.10
CA ALA A 82 0.07 3.45 1.04
C ALA A 82 1.19 2.42 1.00
N GLY A 83 1.63 1.97 2.18
CA GLY A 83 2.61 0.91 2.37
C GLY A 83 2.18 -0.04 3.47
N ALA A 84 2.60 -1.30 3.34
CA ALA A 84 2.49 -2.33 4.37
C ALA A 84 3.56 -3.41 4.16
N ARG A 85 3.93 -4.12 5.22
CA ARG A 85 4.54 -5.45 5.09
C ARG A 85 3.56 -6.52 5.51
N ILE A 86 3.55 -7.63 4.79
CA ILE A 86 2.59 -8.71 4.98
C ILE A 86 3.34 -10.04 4.99
N LEU A 87 3.09 -10.87 6.00
CA LEU A 87 3.62 -12.22 6.09
C LEU A 87 2.48 -13.21 5.91
N ALA A 88 2.67 -14.15 5.02
CA ALA A 88 1.72 -15.23 4.77
C ALA A 88 2.47 -16.54 4.50
N THR A 89 1.80 -17.67 4.70
CA THR A 89 2.41 -18.99 4.56
C THR A 89 1.51 -19.90 3.73
N LYS A 90 2.10 -20.64 2.79
CA LYS A 90 1.37 -21.71 2.08
C LYS A 90 1.24 -22.95 2.98
N SER A 91 0.20 -23.74 2.72
CA SER A 91 0.02 -25.06 3.35
C SER A 91 -0.14 -26.12 2.26
N GLY A 92 0.89 -26.93 2.06
CA GLY A 92 0.93 -27.87 0.94
C GLY A 92 0.80 -27.17 -0.42
N ARG A 93 -0.30 -27.45 -1.14
CA ARG A 93 -0.62 -26.82 -2.43
C ARG A 93 -1.60 -25.65 -2.33
N LYS A 94 -1.99 -25.26 -1.11
CA LYS A 94 -2.89 -24.14 -0.87
C LYS A 94 -2.09 -22.87 -0.64
N PHE A 95 -2.43 -21.81 -1.35
CA PHE A 95 -1.76 -20.52 -1.30
C PHE A 95 -2.69 -19.45 -0.74
N PRO A 96 -2.18 -18.54 0.12
CA PRO A 96 -2.92 -17.34 0.49
C PRO A 96 -2.92 -16.35 -0.68
N THR A 97 -3.80 -15.36 -0.62
CA THR A 97 -3.71 -14.11 -1.38
C THR A 97 -3.77 -12.96 -0.38
N PHE A 98 -3.01 -11.90 -0.62
CA PHE A 98 -2.98 -10.75 0.29
C PHE A 98 -2.66 -9.47 -0.46
N GLY A 99 -3.03 -8.33 0.09
CA GLY A 99 -2.88 -7.08 -0.63
C GLY A 99 -3.02 -5.81 0.19
N LEU A 100 -2.78 -4.71 -0.50
CA LEU A 100 -2.84 -3.34 -0.03
C LEU A 100 -3.73 -2.52 -0.97
N GLY A 101 -4.60 -1.65 -0.44
CA GLY A 101 -5.51 -0.88 -1.26
C GLY A 101 -5.50 0.61 -0.96
N LEU A 102 -6.08 1.37 -1.89
CA LEU A 102 -6.34 2.80 -1.81
C LEU A 102 -7.79 3.10 -2.21
N ASN A 103 -8.31 4.23 -1.76
CA ASN A 103 -9.68 4.71 -2.05
C ASN A 103 -10.79 3.80 -1.49
N GLY A 104 -10.57 3.24 -0.28
CA GLY A 104 -11.57 2.46 0.44
C GLY A 104 -11.71 1.01 -0.04
N ALA A 105 -12.85 0.40 0.28
CA ALA A 105 -13.09 -1.02 0.03
C ALA A 105 -13.23 -1.37 -1.47
N SER A 106 -13.83 -0.47 -2.25
CA SER A 106 -14.12 -0.68 -3.68
C SER A 106 -13.14 0.05 -4.60
N GLY A 107 -12.06 0.62 -4.05
CA GLY A 107 -11.07 1.40 -4.80
C GLY A 107 -10.09 0.53 -5.58
N TYR A 108 -8.82 0.79 -5.38
CA TYR A 108 -7.73 0.04 -6.01
C TYR A 108 -7.11 -0.91 -5.00
N ARG A 109 -6.66 -2.07 -5.48
CA ARG A 109 -5.98 -3.08 -4.65
C ARG A 109 -4.79 -3.66 -5.40
N LEU A 110 -3.61 -3.55 -4.81
CA LEU A 110 -2.41 -4.28 -5.21
C LEU A 110 -2.37 -5.57 -4.42
N GLN A 111 -2.45 -6.73 -5.07
CA GLN A 111 -2.44 -8.02 -4.39
C GLN A 111 -1.37 -8.95 -4.91
N VAL A 112 -0.76 -9.70 -4.03
CA VAL A 112 0.11 -10.83 -4.35
C VAL A 112 -0.75 -12.08 -4.46
N VAL A 113 -0.62 -12.79 -5.59
CA VAL A 113 -1.34 -14.01 -5.91
C VAL A 113 -0.34 -15.14 -6.13
N PRO A 114 0.16 -15.79 -5.06
CA PRO A 114 1.22 -16.79 -5.16
C PRO A 114 0.87 -17.99 -6.04
N ALA A 115 -0.41 -18.35 -6.12
CA ALA A 115 -0.86 -19.43 -6.98
C ALA A 115 -0.66 -19.14 -8.49
N LYS A 116 -0.42 -17.89 -8.85
CA LYS A 116 -0.14 -17.43 -10.23
C LYS A 116 1.29 -16.92 -10.41
N ASP A 117 2.13 -16.95 -9.36
CA ASP A 117 3.43 -16.29 -9.31
C ASP A 117 3.36 -14.83 -9.80
N ALA A 118 2.35 -14.09 -9.33
CA ALA A 118 2.05 -12.75 -9.83
C ALA A 118 1.71 -11.76 -8.71
N VAL A 119 1.95 -10.49 -9.01
CA VAL A 119 1.31 -9.34 -8.37
C VAL A 119 0.31 -8.74 -9.36
N GLU A 120 -0.89 -8.45 -8.88
CA GLU A 120 -1.99 -7.92 -9.68
C GLU A 120 -2.48 -6.58 -9.11
N LEU A 121 -2.83 -5.65 -9.98
CA LEU A 121 -3.55 -4.43 -9.62
C LEU A 121 -5.00 -4.58 -10.05
N LEU A 122 -5.89 -4.36 -9.10
CA LEU A 122 -7.34 -4.40 -9.33
C LEU A 122 -7.92 -2.99 -9.21
N ARG A 123 -8.96 -2.73 -9.99
CA ARG A 123 -9.90 -1.63 -9.84
C ARG A 123 -11.26 -2.22 -9.48
N GLY A 124 -11.67 -2.04 -8.22
CA GLY A 124 -12.73 -2.88 -7.66
C GLY A 124 -12.35 -4.36 -7.72
N GLU A 125 -13.15 -5.17 -8.41
CA GLU A 125 -12.88 -6.61 -8.59
C GLU A 125 -12.21 -6.95 -9.94
N VAL A 126 -11.90 -5.96 -10.78
CA VAL A 126 -11.34 -6.17 -12.12
C VAL A 126 -9.83 -6.02 -12.08
N VAL A 127 -9.10 -7.05 -12.52
CA VAL A 127 -7.66 -6.97 -12.73
C VAL A 127 -7.36 -6.07 -13.92
N VAL A 128 -6.63 -4.97 -13.69
CA VAL A 128 -6.29 -3.97 -14.71
C VAL A 128 -4.81 -4.00 -15.10
N ALA A 129 -3.96 -4.57 -14.26
CA ALA A 129 -2.55 -4.83 -14.59
C ALA A 129 -2.05 -6.05 -13.81
N SER A 130 -1.07 -6.76 -14.35
CA SER A 130 -0.42 -7.90 -13.71
C SER A 130 1.05 -7.97 -14.11
N ALA A 131 1.90 -8.41 -13.18
CA ALA A 131 3.33 -8.63 -13.41
C ALA A 131 3.81 -9.88 -12.68
N PRO A 132 4.86 -10.56 -13.16
CA PRO A 132 5.47 -11.67 -12.45
C PRO A 132 6.02 -11.23 -11.08
N PHE A 133 5.78 -12.05 -10.06
CA PHE A 133 6.34 -11.84 -8.72
C PHE A 133 6.60 -13.18 -8.03
N ALA A 134 7.87 -13.49 -7.80
CA ALA A 134 8.29 -14.72 -7.12
C ALA A 134 8.15 -14.54 -5.59
N TRP A 135 6.97 -14.86 -5.06
CA TRP A 135 6.70 -14.80 -3.63
C TRP A 135 7.38 -15.92 -2.84
N LYS A 136 7.84 -15.60 -1.63
CA LYS A 136 8.45 -16.57 -0.71
C LYS A 136 7.56 -16.79 0.50
N SER A 137 7.06 -18.02 0.65
CA SER A 137 6.25 -18.46 1.79
C SER A 137 6.98 -18.29 3.12
N GLY A 138 6.29 -17.77 4.15
CA GLY A 138 6.84 -17.56 5.47
C GLY A 138 7.85 -16.42 5.57
N SER A 139 7.86 -15.52 4.59
CA SER A 139 8.70 -14.31 4.60
C SER A 139 7.84 -13.07 4.46
N TRP A 140 8.24 -11.99 5.13
CA TRP A 140 7.60 -10.70 4.97
C TRP A 140 7.74 -10.21 3.52
N THR A 141 6.65 -9.70 2.98
CA THR A 141 6.59 -9.06 1.67
C THR A 141 6.16 -7.61 1.87
N HIS A 142 6.92 -6.67 1.32
CA HIS A 142 6.56 -5.27 1.32
C HIS A 142 5.72 -4.96 0.09
N LEU A 143 4.67 -4.18 0.29
CA LEU A 143 3.83 -3.62 -0.77
C LEU A 143 3.80 -2.10 -0.64
N ARG A 144 3.85 -1.42 -1.78
CA ARG A 144 3.54 0.01 -1.91
C ARG A 144 2.58 0.19 -3.08
N LEU A 145 1.58 1.02 -2.86
CA LEU A 145 0.62 1.42 -3.89
C LEU A 145 0.49 2.94 -3.87
N ALA A 146 0.91 3.58 -4.95
CA ALA A 146 0.79 5.03 -5.12
C ALA A 146 -0.30 5.36 -6.13
N LEU A 147 -1.05 6.42 -5.85
CA LEU A 147 -2.03 7.03 -6.75
C LEU A 147 -1.62 8.49 -6.98
N ARG A 148 -1.22 8.81 -8.20
CA ARG A 148 -0.81 10.16 -8.61
C ARG A 148 -1.83 10.77 -9.56
N LYS A 149 -2.21 12.01 -9.29
CA LYS A 149 -2.96 12.81 -10.25
C LYS A 149 -1.98 13.37 -11.29
N VAL A 150 -2.12 12.95 -12.55
CA VAL A 150 -1.29 13.42 -13.67
C VAL A 150 -1.95 14.64 -14.34
N SER A 151 -3.28 14.61 -14.49
CA SER A 151 -4.09 15.72 -14.99
C SER A 151 -5.50 15.65 -14.36
N ASP A 152 -6.41 16.52 -14.78
CA ASP A 152 -7.80 16.48 -14.30
C ASP A 152 -8.56 15.23 -14.77
N THR A 153 -8.09 14.58 -15.81
CA THR A 153 -8.69 13.39 -16.43
C THR A 153 -7.77 12.19 -16.47
N GLU A 154 -6.64 12.21 -15.75
CA GLU A 154 -5.67 11.12 -15.77
C GLU A 154 -5.05 10.91 -14.40
N TYR A 155 -5.10 9.68 -13.93
CA TYR A 155 -4.52 9.21 -12.69
C TYR A 155 -3.62 8.01 -12.95
N ARG A 156 -2.42 8.03 -12.39
CA ARG A 156 -1.46 6.94 -12.49
C ARG A 156 -1.38 6.18 -11.17
N LEU A 157 -1.55 4.88 -11.27
CA LEU A 157 -1.27 3.94 -10.18
C LEU A 157 0.09 3.29 -10.40
N GLU A 158 0.85 3.17 -9.32
CA GLU A 158 2.18 2.57 -9.30
C GLU A 158 2.21 1.55 -8.16
N GLY A 159 2.28 0.27 -8.51
CA GLY A 159 2.34 -0.84 -7.56
C GLY A 159 3.76 -1.40 -7.47
N THR A 160 4.27 -1.58 -6.26
CA THR A 160 5.59 -2.15 -6.01
C THR A 160 5.49 -3.26 -4.97
N ALA A 161 6.11 -4.40 -5.26
CA ALA A 161 6.21 -5.54 -4.34
C ALA A 161 7.66 -6.02 -4.26
N TRP A 162 8.15 -6.33 -3.04
CA TRP A 162 9.49 -6.90 -2.83
C TRP A 162 9.56 -7.71 -1.55
N ALA A 163 10.49 -8.66 -1.50
CA ALA A 163 10.72 -9.49 -0.32
C ALA A 163 11.49 -8.71 0.76
N ALA A 164 11.18 -8.94 2.01
CA ALA A 164 11.98 -8.41 3.11
C ALA A 164 13.43 -8.88 3.02
N GLY A 165 14.36 -8.00 3.41
CA GLY A 165 15.80 -8.22 3.30
C GLY A 165 16.38 -7.93 1.92
N THR A 166 15.56 -7.48 0.94
CA THR A 166 16.02 -6.94 -0.33
C THR A 166 15.77 -5.42 -0.39
N GLU A 167 16.50 -4.72 -1.24
CA GLU A 167 16.24 -3.29 -1.46
C GLU A 167 14.91 -3.08 -2.18
N ALA A 168 14.23 -1.99 -1.81
CA ALA A 168 13.01 -1.58 -2.50
C ALA A 168 13.32 -1.25 -3.97
N PRO A 169 12.58 -1.78 -4.95
CA PRO A 169 12.78 -1.45 -6.35
C PRO A 169 12.66 0.06 -6.61
N GLN A 170 13.57 0.59 -7.43
CA GLN A 170 13.56 2.00 -7.85
C GLN A 170 12.39 2.32 -8.80
N GLN A 171 11.94 1.32 -9.55
CA GLN A 171 10.81 1.42 -10.46
C GLN A 171 9.63 0.60 -9.92
N PRO A 172 8.39 1.04 -10.15
CA PRO A 172 7.22 0.24 -9.78
C PRO A 172 7.22 -1.11 -10.53
N THR A 173 6.77 -2.16 -9.84
CA THR A 173 6.62 -3.51 -10.43
C THR A 173 5.58 -3.50 -11.54
N LEU A 174 4.53 -2.68 -11.38
CA LEU A 174 3.49 -2.48 -12.39
C LEU A 174 2.92 -1.07 -12.32
N THR A 175 2.34 -0.61 -13.43
CA THR A 175 1.66 0.68 -13.52
C THR A 175 0.33 0.53 -14.26
N PHE A 176 -0.60 1.42 -13.95
CA PHE A 176 -1.88 1.53 -14.66
C PHE A 176 -2.31 2.99 -14.71
N THR A 177 -2.87 3.42 -15.84
CA THR A 177 -3.44 4.75 -16.02
C THR A 177 -4.97 4.64 -16.04
N ASP A 178 -5.62 5.33 -15.09
CA ASP A 178 -7.08 5.38 -15.01
C ASP A 178 -7.56 6.78 -15.42
N PRO A 179 -8.43 6.88 -16.46
CA PRO A 179 -9.04 8.14 -16.85
C PRO A 179 -10.10 8.64 -15.87
N LYS A 180 -10.54 7.77 -14.94
CA LYS A 180 -11.59 8.10 -13.97
C LYS A 180 -11.17 7.64 -12.57
N VAL A 181 -10.71 8.59 -11.75
CA VAL A 181 -10.34 8.31 -10.35
C VAL A 181 -11.52 7.74 -9.57
N GLN A 182 -11.21 6.81 -8.67
CA GLN A 182 -12.16 6.33 -7.68
C GLN A 182 -12.43 7.41 -6.60
N PRO A 183 -13.59 7.40 -5.93
CA PRO A 183 -13.87 8.31 -4.82
C PRO A 183 -12.77 8.28 -3.76
N ALA A 184 -12.58 9.41 -3.08
CA ALA A 184 -11.66 9.48 -1.96
C ALA A 184 -12.00 8.46 -0.88
N GLY A 185 -10.99 7.84 -0.28
CA GLY A 185 -11.17 6.85 0.77
C GLY A 185 -9.87 6.61 1.55
N LYS A 186 -9.97 5.79 2.57
CA LYS A 186 -8.83 5.33 3.38
C LYS A 186 -8.00 4.31 2.60
N ALA A 187 -6.75 4.10 3.04
CA ALA A 187 -5.98 2.92 2.67
C ALA A 187 -6.60 1.65 3.30
N SER A 188 -6.28 0.48 2.76
CA SER A 188 -6.78 -0.80 3.24
C SER A 188 -5.73 -1.90 3.14
N VAL A 189 -5.83 -2.90 4.00
CA VAL A 189 -5.16 -4.19 3.80
C VAL A 189 -6.19 -5.29 3.59
N TRP A 190 -5.78 -6.33 2.86
CA TRP A 190 -6.63 -7.45 2.48
C TRP A 190 -5.90 -8.76 2.70
N GLY A 191 -6.64 -9.75 3.21
CA GLY A 191 -6.16 -11.11 3.39
C GLY A 191 -7.21 -12.12 2.95
N MET A 192 -6.78 -13.12 2.19
CA MET A 192 -7.58 -14.26 1.76
C MET A 192 -6.81 -15.52 2.16
N PRO A 193 -7.06 -16.07 3.37
CA PRO A 193 -6.23 -17.13 3.95
C PRO A 193 -6.60 -18.50 3.36
N PHE A 194 -6.62 -18.62 2.02
CA PHE A 194 -6.97 -19.86 1.31
C PHE A 194 -6.01 -21.02 1.60
N SER A 195 -4.84 -20.75 2.19
CA SER A 195 -3.95 -21.77 2.73
C SER A 195 -4.45 -22.37 4.03
N GLY A 196 -5.37 -21.72 4.75
CA GLY A 196 -5.81 -22.09 6.10
C GLY A 196 -4.81 -21.68 7.18
N THR A 197 -3.80 -20.85 6.84
CA THR A 197 -2.80 -20.31 7.76
C THR A 197 -3.04 -18.82 8.01
N PRO A 198 -2.65 -18.28 9.18
CA PRO A 198 -2.78 -16.85 9.46
C PRO A 198 -2.03 -15.98 8.45
N ILE A 199 -2.52 -14.75 8.28
CA ILE A 199 -1.84 -13.67 7.55
C ILE A 199 -1.56 -12.53 8.53
N GLN A 200 -0.33 -12.02 8.53
CA GLN A 200 0.13 -10.96 9.44
C GLN A 200 0.39 -9.68 8.65
N PHE A 201 0.01 -8.54 9.23
CA PHE A 201 0.13 -7.21 8.66
C PHE A 201 0.87 -6.30 9.62
N ASP A 202 1.80 -5.49 9.09
CA ASP A 202 2.62 -4.60 9.90
C ASP A 202 3.16 -3.43 9.07
N ASP A 203 3.81 -2.45 9.73
CA ASP A 203 4.41 -1.26 9.11
C ASP A 203 3.46 -0.53 8.17
N LEU A 204 2.24 -0.27 8.63
CA LEU A 204 1.23 0.43 7.83
C LEU A 204 1.61 1.90 7.69
N THR A 205 1.63 2.39 6.47
CA THR A 205 1.97 3.78 6.18
C THR A 205 1.00 4.41 5.19
N VAL A 206 0.76 5.72 5.35
CA VAL A 206 0.17 6.57 4.31
C VAL A 206 1.05 7.80 4.16
N THR A 207 1.49 8.05 2.95
CA THR A 207 2.37 9.16 2.59
C THR A 207 1.68 10.06 1.60
N LYS A 208 1.64 11.37 1.87
CA LYS A 208 1.21 12.38 0.91
C LYS A 208 2.34 12.62 -0.08
N LEU A 209 2.06 12.43 -1.35
CA LEU A 209 3.00 12.69 -2.43
C LEU A 209 2.91 14.15 -2.85
N GLY A 210 4.05 14.74 -3.24
CA GLY A 210 4.05 16.06 -3.84
C GLY A 210 3.23 16.07 -5.14
N GLY A 211 2.46 17.13 -5.35
CA GLY A 211 1.85 17.40 -6.66
C GLY A 211 2.93 17.73 -7.70
N SER A 212 2.74 17.26 -8.91
CA SER A 212 3.54 17.65 -10.07
C SER A 212 3.24 19.08 -10.46
#